data_54d19db524ac2652bce9e034237e6ec6
#
_entry.id   54d19db524ac2652bce9e034237e6ec6
#
_cell.length_a   1.000
_cell.length_b   1.000
_cell.length_c   1.000
_cell.angle_alpha   90.00
_cell.angle_beta   90.00
_cell.angle_gamma   90.00
#
_symmetry.space_group_name_H-M   'P 1'
#
loop_
_entity.id
_entity.type
_entity.pdbx_description
1 polymer ?
#
loop_
_entity_poly.entity_id
_entity_poly.type
_entity_poly.pdbx_seq_one_letter_code
_entity_poly.pdbx_strand_id
1 'polypeptide(L)'
;DALLGVGVLEHVAKLELSETEKVEAYRNFFGRCHKWLKPGGWMSLQTGVYGNMLREDFSQFIATDVFPESDYPNLVDLAKASERLFEIVAIRNDRKDYELTCKAWLSKLKANRTAAVNLVGSEVVARYEKYLNFCIIGFHIGTINLVRITMRRIDKPRS
;
A
#
# COMPACT_ATOMS: atom_id res chain seq x y z
N ASP A 1 -14.28 9.07 -16.93
CA ASP A 1 -12.85 9.02 -16.59
C ASP A 1 -12.70 8.53 -15.16
N ALA A 2 -11.64 7.73 -14.91
CA ALA A 2 -11.34 7.19 -13.59
C ALA A 2 -9.82 7.21 -13.33
N LEU A 3 -9.43 7.19 -12.08
CA LEU A 3 -8.05 6.97 -11.62
C LEU A 3 -7.94 5.58 -11.01
N LEU A 4 -6.83 4.91 -11.33
CA LEU A 4 -6.46 3.64 -10.72
C LEU A 4 -5.06 3.79 -10.11
N GLY A 5 -4.90 3.43 -8.83
CA GLY A 5 -3.63 3.38 -8.14
C GLY A 5 -3.42 2.03 -7.46
N VAL A 6 -2.30 1.39 -7.74
CA VAL A 6 -1.93 0.09 -7.15
C VAL A 6 -0.53 0.23 -6.55
N GLY A 7 -0.41 0.04 -5.23
CA GLY A 7 0.88 0.13 -4.53
C GLY A 7 1.50 1.53 -4.60
N VAL A 8 0.70 2.58 -4.55
CA VAL A 8 1.17 3.97 -4.65
C VAL A 8 1.22 4.63 -3.28
N LEU A 9 0.24 4.36 -2.43
CA LEU A 9 0.09 5.07 -1.16
C LEU A 9 1.21 4.75 -0.17
N GLU A 10 1.83 3.60 -0.29
CA GLU A 10 2.99 3.18 0.49
C GLU A 10 4.21 4.09 0.28
N HIS A 11 4.23 4.86 -0.82
CA HIS A 11 5.32 5.77 -1.18
C HIS A 11 4.96 7.26 -1.04
N VAL A 12 3.76 7.57 -0.56
CA VAL A 12 3.29 8.97 -0.41
C VAL A 12 3.78 9.57 0.89
N ALA A 13 3.72 8.82 1.98
CA ALA A 13 4.22 9.25 3.29
C ALA A 13 5.48 8.47 3.67
N LYS A 14 6.41 9.14 4.35
CA LYS A 14 7.65 8.54 4.82
C LYS A 14 7.52 8.06 6.28
N LEU A 15 8.36 7.12 6.65
CA LEU A 15 8.34 6.50 7.98
C LEU A 15 8.59 7.50 9.12
N GLU A 16 9.46 8.50 8.88
CA GLU A 16 9.86 9.50 9.88
C GLU A 16 8.79 10.55 10.18
N LEU A 17 7.79 10.69 9.31
CA LEU A 17 6.74 11.69 9.47
C LEU A 17 5.87 11.38 10.69
N SER A 18 5.48 12.42 11.41
CA SER A 18 4.43 12.34 12.43
C SER A 18 3.09 11.95 11.82
N GLU A 19 2.15 11.49 12.63
CA GLU A 19 0.80 11.13 12.17
C GLU A 19 0.11 12.28 11.43
N THR A 20 0.24 13.51 11.93
CA THR A 20 -0.35 14.69 11.29
C THR A 20 0.27 14.96 9.93
N GLU A 21 1.60 14.90 9.82
CA GLU A 21 2.31 15.10 8.55
C GLU A 21 1.97 14.01 7.53
N LYS A 22 1.76 12.77 7.97
CA LYS A 22 1.31 11.69 7.09
C LYS A 22 -0.08 11.94 6.53
N VAL A 23 -1.03 12.32 7.38
CA VAL A 23 -2.38 12.68 6.93
C VAL A 23 -2.32 13.82 5.93
N GLU A 24 -1.47 14.84 6.15
CA GLU A 24 -1.28 15.94 5.21
C GLU A 24 -0.66 15.49 3.89
N ALA A 25 0.32 14.58 3.91
CA ALA A 25 0.91 14.02 2.69
C ALA A 25 -0.14 13.26 1.85
N TYR A 26 -0.96 12.41 2.48
CA TYR A 26 -2.08 11.74 1.80
C TYR A 26 -3.13 12.75 1.32
N ARG A 27 -3.43 13.80 2.09
CA ARG A 27 -4.37 14.83 1.69
C ARG A 27 -3.88 15.57 0.44
N ASN A 28 -2.61 15.87 0.36
CA ASN A 28 -2.00 16.49 -0.82
C ASN A 28 -2.10 15.55 -2.05
N PHE A 29 -1.88 14.26 -1.88
CA PHE A 29 -2.11 13.26 -2.93
C PHE A 29 -3.56 13.25 -3.41
N PHE A 30 -4.52 13.13 -2.48
CA PHE A 30 -5.95 13.16 -2.82
C PHE A 30 -6.37 14.49 -3.46
N GLY A 31 -5.83 15.61 -3.01
CA GLY A 31 -6.09 16.92 -3.60
C GLY A 31 -5.65 17.02 -5.08
N ARG A 32 -4.52 16.39 -5.43
CA ARG A 32 -4.06 16.29 -6.83
C ARG A 32 -4.97 15.37 -7.64
N CYS A 33 -5.32 14.21 -7.12
CA CYS A 33 -6.26 13.29 -7.76
C CYS A 33 -7.63 13.93 -8.02
N HIS A 34 -8.12 14.71 -7.04
CA HIS A 34 -9.36 15.46 -7.16
C HIS A 34 -9.32 16.48 -8.32
N LYS A 35 -8.21 17.18 -8.50
CA LYS A 35 -8.04 18.15 -9.60
C LYS A 35 -7.98 17.47 -10.97
N TRP A 36 -7.43 16.26 -11.06
CA TRP A 36 -7.31 15.54 -12.34
C TRP A 36 -8.60 14.86 -12.79
N LEU A 37 -9.45 14.45 -11.84
CA LEU A 37 -10.73 13.83 -12.13
C LEU A 37 -11.76 14.87 -12.59
N LYS A 38 -12.62 14.48 -13.51
CA LYS A 38 -13.83 15.25 -13.83
C LYS A 38 -14.85 15.15 -12.70
N PRO A 39 -15.81 16.10 -12.61
CA PRO A 39 -16.94 16.00 -11.70
C PRO A 39 -17.60 14.61 -11.74
N GLY A 40 -17.90 14.06 -10.55
CA GLY A 40 -18.45 12.71 -10.40
C GLY A 40 -17.50 11.56 -10.75
N GLY A 41 -16.22 11.87 -11.03
CA GLY A 41 -15.21 10.88 -11.40
C GLY A 41 -14.91 9.89 -10.28
N TRP A 42 -14.45 8.70 -10.66
CA TRP A 42 -14.17 7.58 -9.76
C TRP A 42 -12.67 7.37 -9.58
N MET A 43 -12.30 6.91 -8.39
CA MET A 43 -10.94 6.47 -8.09
C MET A 43 -10.99 5.10 -7.42
N SER A 44 -10.12 4.20 -7.86
CA SER A 44 -9.91 2.89 -7.24
C SER A 44 -8.46 2.77 -6.82
N LEU A 45 -8.24 2.50 -5.54
CA LEU A 45 -6.91 2.34 -4.95
C LEU A 45 -6.76 0.92 -4.40
N GLN A 46 -5.57 0.35 -4.57
CA GLN A 46 -5.14 -0.85 -3.87
C GLN A 46 -3.87 -0.51 -3.10
N THR A 47 -3.84 -0.79 -1.81
CA THR A 47 -2.67 -0.51 -0.96
C THR A 47 -2.55 -1.49 0.20
N GLY A 48 -1.32 -1.75 0.63
CA GLY A 48 -1.06 -2.30 1.94
C GLY A 48 -1.45 -1.32 3.02
N VAL A 49 -1.96 -1.80 4.14
CA VAL A 49 -2.24 -0.98 5.33
C VAL A 49 -1.82 -1.74 6.58
N TYR A 50 -1.52 -1.02 7.65
CA TYR A 50 -1.35 -1.63 8.96
C TYR A 50 -2.62 -2.36 9.39
N GLY A 51 -2.44 -3.57 9.94
CA GLY A 51 -3.49 -4.39 10.53
C GLY A 51 -3.39 -4.41 12.06
N ASN A 52 -3.08 -5.58 12.63
CA ASN A 52 -2.93 -5.77 14.09
C ASN A 52 -1.53 -5.40 14.61
N MET A 53 -0.69 -4.80 13.76
CA MET A 53 0.67 -4.42 14.10
C MET A 53 0.71 -2.94 14.48
N LEU A 54 1.49 -2.61 15.50
CA LEU A 54 1.86 -1.23 15.77
C LEU A 54 2.93 -0.79 14.77
N ARG A 55 2.97 0.51 14.48
CA ARG A 55 3.92 1.06 13.50
C ARG A 55 5.38 0.81 13.90
N GLU A 56 5.69 0.89 15.19
CA GLU A 56 7.01 0.63 15.76
C GLU A 56 7.47 -0.82 15.58
N ASP A 57 6.54 -1.74 15.35
CA ASP A 57 6.84 -3.14 15.08
C ASP A 57 7.14 -3.41 13.59
N PHE A 58 7.04 -2.37 12.74
CA PHE A 58 7.31 -2.53 11.31
C PHE A 58 8.76 -2.94 11.08
N SER A 59 8.95 -4.00 10.29
CA SER A 59 10.27 -4.58 10.05
C SER A 59 11.23 -3.57 9.43
N GLN A 60 12.28 -3.21 10.18
CA GLN A 60 13.36 -2.34 9.69
C GLN A 60 13.98 -2.88 8.40
N PHE A 61 14.10 -4.21 8.25
CA PHE A 61 14.57 -4.84 7.02
C PHE A 61 13.73 -4.44 5.79
N ILE A 62 12.40 -4.37 5.90
CA ILE A 62 11.54 -3.95 4.79
C ILE A 62 11.76 -2.47 4.49
N ALA A 63 11.83 -1.65 5.53
CA ALA A 63 11.98 -0.21 5.42
C ALA A 63 13.35 0.25 4.90
N THR A 64 14.41 -0.55 5.10
CA THR A 64 15.77 -0.16 4.67
C THR A 64 16.24 -0.90 3.43
N ASP A 65 15.97 -2.20 3.33
CA ASP A 65 16.63 -3.06 2.35
C ASP A 65 15.75 -3.36 1.13
N VAL A 66 14.44 -3.28 1.27
CA VAL A 66 13.50 -3.67 0.20
C VAL A 66 12.83 -2.45 -0.42
N PHE A 67 12.20 -1.61 0.40
CA PHE A 67 11.50 -0.40 -0.02
C PHE A 67 11.93 0.78 0.86
N PRO A 68 13.11 1.36 0.60
CA PRO A 68 13.57 2.53 1.34
C PRO A 68 12.53 3.65 1.33
N GLU A 69 12.34 4.28 2.47
CA GLU A 69 11.44 5.42 2.64
C GLU A 69 9.94 5.11 2.45
N SER A 70 9.54 3.85 2.27
CA SER A 70 8.11 3.49 2.20
C SER A 70 7.54 3.25 3.59
N ASP A 71 6.24 3.53 3.72
CA ASP A 71 5.47 3.25 4.93
C ASP A 71 4.05 2.87 4.58
N TYR A 72 3.48 1.93 5.32
CA TYR A 72 2.08 1.59 5.14
C TYR A 72 1.18 2.66 5.77
N PRO A 73 0.12 3.10 5.09
CA PRO A 73 -0.89 3.94 5.73
C PRO A 73 -1.69 3.18 6.79
N ASN A 74 -2.18 3.89 7.79
CA ASN A 74 -3.33 3.45 8.54
C ASN A 74 -4.61 3.76 7.75
N LEU A 75 -5.60 2.88 7.81
CA LEU A 75 -6.86 3.11 7.09
C LEU A 75 -7.58 4.38 7.56
N VAL A 76 -7.46 4.71 8.86
CA VAL A 76 -8.02 5.94 9.44
C VAL A 76 -7.37 7.19 8.86
N ASP A 77 -6.07 7.17 8.55
CA ASP A 77 -5.36 8.32 7.98
C ASP A 77 -5.84 8.59 6.55
N LEU A 78 -6.09 7.54 5.77
CA LEU A 78 -6.65 7.67 4.42
C LEU A 78 -8.08 8.24 4.45
N ALA A 79 -8.90 7.81 5.42
CA ALA A 79 -10.25 8.34 5.60
C ALA A 79 -10.22 9.83 5.95
N LYS A 80 -9.38 10.23 6.92
CA LYS A 80 -9.19 11.64 7.30
C LYS A 80 -8.66 12.48 6.14
N ALA A 81 -7.66 11.97 5.43
CA ALA A 81 -7.01 12.68 4.33
C ALA A 81 -7.93 12.89 3.13
N SER A 82 -8.86 11.98 2.87
CA SER A 82 -9.81 12.08 1.76
C SER A 82 -11.08 12.89 2.10
N GLU A 83 -11.27 13.27 3.36
CA GLU A 83 -12.45 14.00 3.83
C GLU A 83 -12.70 15.27 3.00
N ARG A 84 -13.94 15.49 2.59
CA ARG A 84 -14.41 16.60 1.73
C ARG A 84 -13.88 16.60 0.28
N LEU A 85 -12.95 15.70 -0.07
CA LEU A 85 -12.47 15.53 -1.44
C LEU A 85 -13.13 14.34 -2.13
N PHE A 86 -13.27 13.25 -1.40
CA PHE A 86 -13.81 11.99 -1.92
C PHE A 86 -14.80 11.37 -0.94
N GLU A 87 -15.86 10.82 -1.47
CA GLU A 87 -16.73 9.88 -0.79
C GLU A 87 -16.13 8.48 -0.89
N ILE A 88 -15.89 7.83 0.23
CA ILE A 88 -15.51 6.40 0.24
C ILE A 88 -16.78 5.58 0.01
N VAL A 89 -16.87 4.94 -1.14
CA VAL A 89 -18.05 4.16 -1.54
C VAL A 89 -17.94 2.71 -1.06
N ALA A 90 -16.74 2.15 -1.11
CA ALA A 90 -16.50 0.78 -0.64
C ALA A 90 -15.06 0.60 -0.19
N ILE A 91 -14.86 -0.25 0.82
CA ILE A 91 -13.56 -0.78 1.23
C ILE A 91 -13.68 -2.30 1.28
N ARG A 92 -12.75 -2.98 0.60
CA ARG A 92 -12.65 -4.43 0.64
C ARG A 92 -11.26 -4.83 1.11
N ASN A 93 -11.18 -5.75 2.06
CA ASN A 93 -9.92 -6.31 2.53
C ASN A 93 -9.66 -7.65 1.85
N ASP A 94 -8.66 -7.67 0.97
CA ASP A 94 -8.26 -8.84 0.18
C ASP A 94 -7.01 -9.52 0.78
N ARG A 95 -6.79 -9.43 2.07
CA ARG A 95 -5.62 -9.94 2.78
C ARG A 95 -5.31 -11.40 2.45
N LYS A 96 -6.33 -12.25 2.48
CA LYS A 96 -6.18 -13.69 2.21
C LYS A 96 -5.77 -13.99 0.77
N ASP A 97 -6.34 -13.26 -0.18
CA ASP A 97 -6.00 -13.43 -1.60
C ASP A 97 -4.58 -12.96 -1.88
N TYR A 98 -4.13 -11.91 -1.17
CA TYR A 98 -2.77 -11.42 -1.37
C TYR A 98 -1.71 -12.29 -0.68
N GLU A 99 -2.04 -12.97 0.42
CA GLU A 99 -1.23 -14.06 0.98
C GLU A 99 -0.96 -15.13 -0.08
N LEU A 100 -2.01 -15.57 -0.80
CA LEU A 100 -1.89 -16.54 -1.89
C LEU A 100 -1.02 -16.02 -3.05
N THR A 101 -1.18 -14.73 -3.37
CA THR A 101 -0.36 -14.06 -4.39
C THR A 101 1.13 -14.09 -4.01
N CYS A 102 1.47 -13.71 -2.77
CA CYS A 102 2.85 -13.75 -2.28
C CYS A 102 3.42 -15.17 -2.27
N LYS A 103 2.63 -16.18 -1.89
CA LYS A 103 3.01 -17.58 -1.97
C LYS A 103 3.33 -18.02 -3.40
N ALA A 104 2.50 -17.62 -4.36
CA ALA A 104 2.71 -17.91 -5.78
C ALA A 104 3.98 -17.24 -6.32
N TRP A 105 4.24 -15.99 -5.94
CA TRP A 105 5.47 -15.28 -6.32
C TRP A 105 6.71 -15.95 -5.74
N LEU A 106 6.71 -16.30 -4.45
CA LEU A 106 7.82 -16.99 -3.81
C LEU A 106 8.09 -18.34 -4.46
N SER A 107 7.05 -19.13 -4.76
CA SER A 107 7.17 -20.42 -5.45
C SER A 107 7.81 -20.25 -6.84
N LYS A 108 7.35 -19.26 -7.63
CA LYS A 108 7.93 -18.96 -8.95
C LYS A 108 9.38 -18.49 -8.86
N LEU A 109 9.72 -17.64 -7.87
CA LEU A 109 11.08 -17.18 -7.66
C LEU A 109 12.02 -18.35 -7.34
N LYS A 110 11.61 -19.24 -6.44
CA LYS A 110 12.37 -20.45 -6.09
C LYS A 110 12.54 -21.40 -7.28
N ALA A 111 11.49 -21.64 -8.05
CA ALA A 111 11.54 -22.51 -9.24
C ALA A 111 12.48 -21.97 -10.33
N ASN A 112 12.65 -20.63 -10.42
CA ASN A 112 13.51 -19.99 -11.41
C ASN A 112 14.77 -19.36 -10.79
N ARG A 113 15.20 -19.85 -9.61
CA ARG A 113 16.25 -19.22 -8.80
C ARG A 113 17.55 -19.01 -9.57
N THR A 114 18.00 -20.03 -10.32
CA THR A 114 19.24 -19.93 -11.10
C THR A 114 19.17 -18.82 -12.14
N ALA A 115 18.07 -18.71 -12.88
CA ALA A 115 17.89 -17.65 -13.86
C ALA A 115 17.82 -16.25 -13.19
N ALA A 116 17.12 -16.15 -12.07
CA ALA A 116 17.05 -14.91 -11.30
C ALA A 116 18.43 -14.48 -10.77
N VAL A 117 19.22 -15.42 -10.23
CA VAL A 117 20.58 -15.14 -9.75
C VAL A 117 21.48 -14.63 -10.88
N ASN A 118 21.38 -15.22 -12.07
CA ASN A 118 22.14 -14.76 -13.23
C ASN A 118 21.77 -13.35 -13.68
N LEU A 119 20.56 -12.89 -13.43
CA LEU A 119 20.08 -11.55 -13.80
C LEU A 119 20.44 -10.47 -12.78
N VAL A 120 20.24 -10.75 -11.49
CA VAL A 120 20.31 -9.73 -10.43
C VAL A 120 21.25 -10.06 -9.28
N GLY A 121 21.88 -11.22 -9.29
CA GLY A 121 22.79 -11.70 -8.24
C GLY A 121 22.08 -12.44 -7.11
N SER A 122 22.85 -13.28 -6.40
CA SER A 122 22.33 -14.14 -5.32
C SER A 122 21.82 -13.36 -4.12
N GLU A 123 22.42 -12.22 -3.81
CA GLU A 123 22.05 -11.39 -2.67
C GLU A 123 20.67 -10.75 -2.85
N VAL A 124 20.39 -10.21 -4.04
CA VAL A 124 19.08 -9.62 -4.37
C VAL A 124 18.00 -10.71 -4.31
N VAL A 125 18.26 -11.88 -4.91
CA VAL A 125 17.29 -12.99 -4.87
C VAL A 125 16.99 -13.42 -3.43
N ALA A 126 18.01 -13.58 -2.58
CA ALA A 126 17.81 -13.95 -1.18
C ALA A 126 17.01 -12.87 -0.40
N ARG A 127 17.25 -11.59 -0.69
CA ARG A 127 16.50 -10.47 -0.12
C ARG A 127 15.02 -10.55 -0.46
N TYR A 128 14.68 -10.82 -1.72
CA TYR A 128 13.28 -10.96 -2.15
C TYR A 128 12.62 -12.24 -1.64
N GLU A 129 13.35 -13.35 -1.54
CA GLU A 129 12.84 -14.57 -0.88
C GLU A 129 12.47 -14.30 0.58
N LYS A 130 13.32 -13.56 1.32
CA LYS A 130 13.06 -13.16 2.70
C LYS A 130 11.86 -12.21 2.78
N TYR A 131 11.80 -11.19 1.93
CA TYR A 131 10.69 -10.24 1.86
C TYR A 131 9.34 -10.93 1.63
N LEU A 132 9.25 -11.83 0.63
CA LEU A 132 8.02 -12.54 0.33
C LEU A 132 7.57 -13.45 1.49
N ASN A 133 8.51 -14.07 2.22
CA ASN A 133 8.18 -14.81 3.44
C ASN A 133 7.59 -13.89 4.52
N PHE A 134 8.16 -12.69 4.76
CA PHE A 134 7.59 -11.73 5.70
C PHE A 134 6.18 -11.30 5.28
N CYS A 135 5.96 -11.03 4.00
CA CYS A 135 4.63 -10.70 3.48
C CYS A 135 3.62 -11.83 3.71
N ILE A 136 4.00 -13.08 3.40
CA ILE A 136 3.14 -14.25 3.61
C ILE A 136 2.73 -14.36 5.08
N ILE A 137 3.70 -14.26 6.00
CA ILE A 137 3.44 -14.32 7.44
C ILE A 137 2.55 -13.14 7.86
N GLY A 138 2.92 -11.91 7.48
CA GLY A 138 2.19 -10.71 7.85
C GLY A 138 0.73 -10.72 7.39
N PHE A 139 0.48 -11.11 6.13
CA PHE A 139 -0.88 -11.29 5.63
C PHE A 139 -1.59 -12.48 6.27
N HIS A 140 -0.89 -13.57 6.61
CA HIS A 140 -1.48 -14.73 7.26
C HIS A 140 -2.02 -14.39 8.65
N ILE A 141 -1.20 -13.77 9.51
CA ILE A 141 -1.56 -13.45 10.90
C ILE A 141 -2.33 -12.13 11.03
N GLY A 142 -2.37 -11.30 9.98
CA GLY A 142 -3.14 -10.05 9.96
C GLY A 142 -2.41 -8.85 10.55
N THR A 143 -1.08 -8.88 10.67
CA THR A 143 -0.30 -7.71 11.05
C THR A 143 -0.33 -6.63 9.98
N ILE A 144 -0.46 -7.03 8.72
CA ILE A 144 -0.72 -6.16 7.57
C ILE A 144 -1.95 -6.65 6.81
N ASN A 145 -2.63 -5.72 6.16
CA ASN A 145 -3.78 -5.99 5.29
C ASN A 145 -3.54 -5.43 3.90
N LEU A 146 -4.22 -5.98 2.90
CA LEU A 146 -4.35 -5.36 1.59
C LEU A 146 -5.78 -4.88 1.43
N VAL A 147 -5.95 -3.58 1.18
CA VAL A 147 -7.29 -3.02 0.98
C VAL A 147 -7.45 -2.47 -0.43
N ARG A 148 -8.68 -2.61 -0.95
CA ARG A 148 -9.15 -1.90 -2.13
C ARG A 148 -10.18 -0.89 -1.70
N ILE A 149 -9.96 0.36 -2.10
CA ILE A 149 -10.81 1.49 -1.73
C ILE A 149 -11.39 2.06 -3.01
N THR A 150 -12.71 2.06 -3.11
CA THR A 150 -13.44 2.71 -4.20
C THR A 150 -13.97 4.03 -3.71
N MET A 151 -13.65 5.09 -4.42
CA MET A 151 -13.95 6.46 -4.04
C MET A 151 -14.62 7.21 -5.18
N ARG A 152 -15.49 8.16 -4.86
CA ARG A 152 -16.13 9.05 -5.81
C ARG A 152 -15.79 10.49 -5.47
N ARG A 153 -15.42 11.31 -6.46
CA ARG A 153 -15.12 12.71 -6.31
C ARG A 153 -16.33 13.46 -5.76
N ILE A 154 -16.11 14.29 -4.73
CA ILE A 154 -17.12 15.24 -4.21
C ILE A 154 -16.95 16.58 -4.94
N ASP A 155 -17.99 17.02 -5.66
CA ASP A 155 -17.92 18.23 -6.48
C ASP A 155 -18.30 19.50 -5.75
N LYS A 156 -19.13 19.37 -4.71
CA LYS A 156 -19.55 20.48 -3.85
C LYS A 156 -19.33 20.07 -2.39
N PRO A 157 -18.12 20.29 -1.85
CA PRO A 157 -17.90 20.06 -0.43
C PRO A 157 -18.84 20.97 0.36
N ARG A 158 -19.54 20.42 1.35
CA ARG A 158 -20.33 21.24 2.26
C ARG A 158 -19.39 22.21 2.98
N SER A 159 -19.76 23.50 2.95
CA SER A 159 -19.12 24.57 3.72
C SER A 159 -19.20 24.29 5.22
#